data_44a780838d9df72d93c100fa0b968f30
#
_entry.id   44a780838d9df72d93c100fa0b968f30
#
_cell.length_a   1.000
_cell.length_b   1.000
_cell.length_c   1.000
_cell.angle_alpha   90.00
_cell.angle_beta   90.00
_cell.angle_gamma   90.00
#
_symmetry.space_group_name_H-M   'P 1'
#
loop_
_entity.id
_entity.type
_entity.pdbx_description
1 polymer ?
#
loop_
_entity_poly.entity_id
_entity_poly.type
_entity_poly.pdbx_seq_one_letter_code
_entity_poly.pdbx_strand_id
1 'polypeptide(L)'
;MNERAQKPVLFVDVDGVISLFGFPQRRELPYPFHWVDGIAHCISTDCGSRLASLHEHFELVWATGWEEKANEYLPMILELPFKDLPSLTFDGRARFGTAHWKLEAIEEYAGSRPAAWIDDNLDERCQRWAAEREAPTLLVRTEPATGMSDEHVEQLLRWARETG
;
A
#
# COMPACT_ATOMS: atom_id res chain seq x y z
N MET A 1 -8.10 18.76 -26.91
CA MET A 1 -7.18 18.56 -25.77
C MET A 1 -7.41 17.16 -25.20
N ASN A 2 -6.42 16.32 -25.32
CA ASN A 2 -6.48 15.03 -24.65
C ASN A 2 -6.16 15.24 -23.18
N GLU A 3 -7.18 15.43 -22.37
CA GLU A 3 -7.04 15.13 -20.95
C GLU A 3 -6.72 13.65 -20.86
N ARG A 4 -5.46 13.32 -20.63
CA ARG A 4 -5.10 11.97 -20.20
C ARG A 4 -5.92 11.70 -18.97
N ALA A 5 -6.85 10.76 -19.06
CA ALA A 5 -7.61 10.33 -17.89
C ALA A 5 -6.63 10.08 -16.76
N GLN A 6 -6.78 10.81 -15.65
CA GLN A 6 -5.90 10.68 -14.51
C GLN A 6 -6.03 9.28 -13.94
N LYS A 7 -4.90 8.59 -13.75
CA LYS A 7 -4.88 7.25 -13.17
C LYS A 7 -5.55 7.26 -11.79
N PRO A 8 -6.23 6.17 -11.41
CA PRO A 8 -6.67 6.02 -10.03
C PRO A 8 -5.47 5.99 -9.08
N VAL A 9 -5.70 6.39 -7.84
CA VAL A 9 -4.66 6.37 -6.79
C VAL A 9 -4.66 4.99 -6.13
N LEU A 10 -3.49 4.43 -5.89
CA LEU A 10 -3.32 3.26 -5.03
C LEU A 10 -2.49 3.64 -3.81
N PHE A 11 -3.13 3.60 -2.65
CA PHE A 11 -2.47 3.78 -1.36
C PHE A 11 -1.89 2.45 -0.90
N VAL A 12 -0.58 2.43 -0.64
CA VAL A 12 0.16 1.21 -0.31
C VAL A 12 0.76 1.32 1.09
N ASP A 13 0.35 0.39 1.97
CA ASP A 13 0.98 0.22 3.28
C ASP A 13 2.27 -0.62 3.15
N VAL A 14 3.12 -0.55 4.14
CA VAL A 14 4.37 -1.31 4.19
C VAL A 14 4.29 -2.47 5.16
N ASP A 15 4.01 -2.20 6.45
CA ASP A 15 3.92 -3.26 7.45
C ASP A 15 2.70 -4.16 7.22
N GLY A 16 2.94 -5.47 7.10
CA GLY A 16 1.90 -6.44 6.80
C GLY A 16 1.54 -6.55 5.30
N VAL A 17 2.17 -5.75 4.44
CA VAL A 17 1.96 -5.75 2.98
C VAL A 17 3.26 -6.10 2.25
N ILE A 18 4.34 -5.43 2.59
CA ILE A 18 5.68 -5.59 2.02
C ILE A 18 6.66 -6.11 3.08
N SER A 19 6.61 -5.57 4.29
CA SER A 19 7.33 -6.04 5.45
C SER A 19 6.46 -7.01 6.24
N LEU A 20 6.84 -8.27 6.25
CA LEU A 20 6.01 -9.36 6.77
C LEU A 20 6.28 -9.65 8.25
N PHE A 21 5.25 -10.05 8.96
CA PHE A 21 5.34 -10.42 10.39
C PHE A 21 4.21 -11.37 10.78
N GLY A 22 4.22 -11.82 12.05
CA GLY A 22 3.15 -12.70 12.55
C GLY A 22 3.24 -14.11 12.00
N PHE A 23 4.46 -14.61 11.73
CA PHE A 23 4.66 -15.95 11.20
C PHE A 23 4.27 -17.01 12.24
N PRO A 24 3.68 -18.15 11.78
CA PRO A 24 3.51 -19.31 12.67
C PRO A 24 4.85 -19.77 13.21
N GLN A 25 4.88 -20.21 14.48
CA GLN A 25 6.09 -20.73 15.11
C GLN A 25 6.67 -21.90 14.29
N ARG A 26 8.02 -21.94 14.17
CA ARG A 26 8.81 -23.00 13.52
C ARG A 26 8.75 -23.05 11.99
N ARG A 27 8.39 -21.97 11.32
CA ARG A 27 8.59 -21.86 9.88
C ARG A 27 9.89 -21.15 9.56
N GLU A 28 10.56 -21.59 8.50
CA GLU A 28 11.60 -20.80 7.89
C GLU A 28 11.00 -19.49 7.36
N LEU A 29 11.75 -18.40 7.52
CA LEU A 29 11.29 -17.11 7.01
C LEU A 29 11.32 -17.15 5.48
N PRO A 30 10.26 -16.65 4.82
CA PRO A 30 10.19 -16.72 3.36
C PRO A 30 11.17 -15.78 2.65
N TYR A 31 11.67 -14.78 3.36
CA TYR A 31 12.57 -13.75 2.82
C TYR A 31 13.64 -13.39 3.84
N PRO A 32 14.82 -12.89 3.40
CA PRO A 32 15.84 -12.41 4.31
C PRO A 32 15.41 -11.14 5.04
N PHE A 33 16.04 -10.88 6.19
CA PHE A 33 15.83 -9.63 6.92
C PHE A 33 16.63 -8.49 6.31
N HIS A 34 16.02 -7.31 6.32
CA HIS A 34 16.68 -6.04 6.02
C HIS A 34 16.56 -5.12 7.24
N TRP A 35 17.61 -4.40 7.54
CA TRP A 35 17.62 -3.46 8.65
C TRP A 35 17.14 -2.08 8.18
N VAL A 36 16.13 -1.57 8.85
CA VAL A 36 15.56 -0.23 8.61
C VAL A 36 15.54 0.49 9.94
N ASP A 37 16.35 1.54 10.07
CA ASP A 37 16.50 2.32 11.32
C ASP A 37 16.76 1.43 12.54
N GLY A 38 17.61 0.42 12.41
CA GLY A 38 17.96 -0.49 13.50
C GLY A 38 16.94 -1.58 13.80
N ILE A 39 15.88 -1.69 13.02
CA ILE A 39 14.83 -2.71 13.16
C ILE A 39 14.92 -3.70 11.99
N ALA A 40 14.93 -4.99 12.30
CA ALA A 40 14.94 -6.04 11.28
C ALA A 40 13.54 -6.24 10.69
N HIS A 41 13.44 -6.17 9.37
CA HIS A 41 12.20 -6.39 8.64
C HIS A 41 12.37 -7.54 7.65
N CYS A 42 11.39 -8.44 7.62
CA CYS A 42 11.30 -9.49 6.61
C CYS A 42 10.61 -8.91 5.37
N ILE A 43 11.40 -8.41 4.43
CA ILE A 43 10.88 -7.71 3.25
C ILE A 43 10.59 -8.70 2.12
N SER A 44 9.35 -8.71 1.65
CA SER A 44 8.92 -9.49 0.49
C SER A 44 9.47 -8.85 -0.79
N THR A 45 10.61 -9.34 -1.26
CA THR A 45 11.26 -8.80 -2.46
C THR A 45 10.44 -9.03 -3.73
N ASP A 46 9.55 -10.01 -3.74
CA ASP A 46 8.60 -10.20 -4.84
C ASP A 46 7.63 -9.03 -5.04
N CYS A 47 7.47 -8.18 -4.03
CA CYS A 47 6.66 -6.97 -4.14
C CYS A 47 7.24 -5.95 -5.14
N GLY A 48 8.53 -6.03 -5.46
CA GLY A 48 9.14 -5.13 -6.45
C GLY A 48 8.48 -5.23 -7.82
N SER A 49 8.39 -6.43 -8.36
CA SER A 49 7.74 -6.65 -9.67
C SER A 49 6.23 -6.40 -9.61
N ARG A 50 5.60 -6.70 -8.49
CA ARG A 50 4.18 -6.44 -8.28
C ARG A 50 3.87 -4.95 -8.29
N LEU A 51 4.64 -4.15 -7.58
CA LEU A 51 4.50 -2.69 -7.57
C LEU A 51 4.80 -2.08 -8.94
N ALA A 52 5.79 -2.61 -9.66
CA ALA A 52 6.10 -2.16 -11.01
C ALA A 52 4.92 -2.37 -11.97
N SER A 53 4.25 -3.52 -11.89
CA SER A 53 3.04 -3.80 -12.67
C SER A 53 1.91 -2.84 -12.32
N LEU A 54 1.70 -2.58 -11.04
CA LEU A 54 0.65 -1.67 -10.56
C LEU A 54 0.92 -0.22 -10.95
N HIS A 55 2.17 0.19 -10.99
CA HIS A 55 2.56 1.56 -11.34
C HIS A 55 2.15 1.95 -12.76
N GLU A 56 2.01 1.01 -13.65
CA GLU A 56 1.54 1.28 -15.02
C GLU A 56 0.08 1.74 -15.05
N HIS A 57 -0.71 1.33 -14.05
CA HIS A 57 -2.16 1.55 -14.02
C HIS A 57 -2.64 2.46 -12.89
N PHE A 58 -1.77 2.73 -11.92
CA PHE A 58 -2.09 3.54 -10.74
C PHE A 58 -1.03 4.61 -10.50
N GLU A 59 -1.45 5.70 -9.89
CA GLU A 59 -0.53 6.54 -9.15
C GLU A 59 -0.32 5.90 -7.77
N LEU A 60 0.89 5.41 -7.51
CA LEU A 60 1.23 4.79 -6.23
C LEU A 60 1.56 5.85 -5.18
N VAL A 61 1.01 5.70 -3.99
CA VAL A 61 1.24 6.59 -2.85
C VAL A 61 1.51 5.75 -1.61
N TRP A 62 2.63 6.03 -0.93
CA TRP A 62 2.90 5.36 0.34
C TRP A 62 1.93 5.85 1.43
N ALA A 63 1.17 4.93 2.00
CA ALA A 63 0.22 5.18 3.10
C ALA A 63 0.63 4.33 4.30
N THR A 64 1.74 4.70 4.92
CA THR A 64 2.42 3.92 5.95
C THR A 64 2.99 4.83 7.04
N GLY A 65 3.11 4.27 8.25
CA GLY A 65 3.81 4.95 9.34
C GLY A 65 5.29 5.20 9.07
N TRP A 66 5.86 4.57 8.05
CA TRP A 66 7.22 4.87 7.59
C TRP A 66 7.31 6.26 6.96
N GLU A 67 6.20 6.78 6.44
CA GLU A 67 6.14 8.06 5.74
C GLU A 67 7.20 8.13 4.62
N GLU A 68 7.97 9.21 4.52
CA GLU A 68 8.99 9.37 3.48
C GLU A 68 10.15 8.36 3.55
N LYS A 69 10.36 7.71 4.70
CA LYS A 69 11.40 6.68 4.85
C LYS A 69 11.18 5.48 3.94
N ALA A 70 9.94 5.23 3.51
CA ALA A 70 9.65 4.20 2.52
C ALA A 70 10.46 4.44 1.23
N ASN A 71 10.61 5.69 0.81
CA ASN A 71 11.42 6.06 -0.36
C ASN A 71 12.92 5.92 -0.14
N GLU A 72 13.39 6.00 1.10
CA GLU A 72 14.83 5.84 1.40
C GLU A 72 15.29 4.38 1.24
N TYR A 73 14.45 3.43 1.62
CA TYR A 73 14.84 2.02 1.73
C TYR A 73 14.25 1.13 0.64
N LEU A 74 12.95 1.27 0.35
CA LEU A 74 12.24 0.28 -0.47
C LEU A 74 12.62 0.31 -1.95
N PRO A 75 12.86 1.45 -2.61
CA PRO A 75 13.26 1.41 -4.02
C PRO A 75 14.52 0.59 -4.26
N MET A 76 15.48 0.66 -3.36
CA MET A 76 16.73 -0.12 -3.47
C MET A 76 16.50 -1.60 -3.11
N ILE A 77 15.84 -1.88 -1.99
CA ILE A 77 15.59 -3.26 -1.52
C ILE A 77 14.75 -4.03 -2.52
N LEU A 78 13.73 -3.40 -3.09
CA LEU A 78 12.80 -4.01 -4.03
C LEU A 78 13.23 -3.89 -5.49
N GLU A 79 14.35 -3.23 -5.75
CA GLU A 79 14.84 -2.96 -7.11
C GLU A 79 13.76 -2.31 -7.98
N LEU A 80 13.08 -1.28 -7.44
CA LEU A 80 12.02 -0.57 -8.14
C LEU A 80 12.59 0.24 -9.30
N PRO A 81 11.89 0.25 -10.47
CA PRO A 81 12.29 1.08 -11.62
C PRO A 81 11.95 2.56 -11.44
N PHE A 82 11.42 2.95 -10.30
CA PHE A 82 11.05 4.31 -9.96
C PHE A 82 11.45 4.63 -8.52
N LYS A 83 11.56 5.93 -8.23
CA LYS A 83 11.91 6.47 -6.91
C LYS A 83 10.96 7.60 -6.55
N ASP A 84 11.00 8.01 -5.30
CA ASP A 84 10.31 9.21 -4.83
C ASP A 84 8.81 9.23 -5.11
N LEU A 85 8.14 8.12 -4.76
CA LEU A 85 6.69 8.09 -4.76
C LEU A 85 6.16 9.10 -3.72
N PRO A 86 4.99 9.71 -3.98
CA PRO A 86 4.31 10.48 -2.94
C PRO A 86 4.14 9.64 -1.68
N SER A 87 4.33 10.27 -0.52
CA SER A 87 4.12 9.63 0.77
C SER A 87 3.24 10.52 1.64
N LEU A 88 2.26 9.90 2.31
CA LEU A 88 1.40 10.61 3.23
C LEU A 88 2.13 10.87 4.55
N THR A 89 1.86 12.02 5.16
CA THR A 89 2.33 12.37 6.49
C THR A 89 1.15 12.42 7.45
N PHE A 90 1.36 12.00 8.69
CA PHE A 90 0.27 11.82 9.65
C PHE A 90 0.36 12.71 10.89
N ASP A 91 1.28 13.67 10.92
CA ASP A 91 1.43 14.71 11.95
C ASP A 91 1.45 14.16 13.39
N GLY A 92 2.15 13.03 13.62
CA GLY A 92 2.29 12.44 14.95
C GLY A 92 1.03 11.78 15.51
N ARG A 93 0.00 11.54 14.70
CA ARG A 93 -1.22 10.83 15.11
C ARG A 93 -0.92 9.43 15.58
N ALA A 94 -1.81 8.90 16.43
CA ALA A 94 -1.68 7.55 16.97
C ALA A 94 -1.58 6.52 15.82
N ARG A 95 -0.52 5.73 15.85
CA ARG A 95 -0.19 4.74 14.80
C ARG A 95 -0.41 3.31 15.29
N PHE A 96 -1.18 3.16 16.36
CA PHE A 96 -1.47 1.88 16.99
C PHE A 96 -2.91 1.45 16.69
N GLY A 97 -3.11 0.16 16.56
CA GLY A 97 -4.40 -0.42 16.27
C GLY A 97 -4.68 -0.56 14.78
N THR A 98 -5.90 -0.23 14.39
CA THR A 98 -6.37 -0.40 13.01
C THR A 98 -5.99 0.77 12.11
N ALA A 99 -6.17 0.61 10.80
CA ALA A 99 -5.71 1.57 9.80
C ALA A 99 -6.54 2.86 9.71
N HIS A 100 -7.64 2.99 10.46
CA HIS A 100 -8.55 4.14 10.34
C HIS A 100 -7.88 5.51 10.62
N TRP A 101 -6.78 5.53 11.37
CA TRP A 101 -6.04 6.78 11.62
C TRP A 101 -5.42 7.40 10.35
N LYS A 102 -5.36 6.64 9.26
CA LYS A 102 -4.86 7.09 7.96
C LYS A 102 -5.94 7.80 7.12
N LEU A 103 -7.21 7.65 7.45
CA LEU A 103 -8.35 8.04 6.60
C LEU A 103 -8.35 9.51 6.19
N GLU A 104 -8.06 10.41 7.11
CA GLU A 104 -8.08 11.85 6.81
C GLU A 104 -7.05 12.21 5.73
N ALA A 105 -5.82 11.71 5.86
CA ALA A 105 -4.78 11.96 4.88
C ALA A 105 -5.09 11.31 3.53
N ILE A 106 -5.65 10.11 3.54
CA ILE A 106 -6.07 9.39 2.33
C ILE A 106 -7.17 10.16 1.60
N GLU A 107 -8.19 10.60 2.33
CA GLU A 107 -9.31 11.36 1.76
C GLU A 107 -8.85 12.68 1.16
N GLU A 108 -8.00 13.40 1.88
CA GLU A 108 -7.45 14.66 1.39
C GLU A 108 -6.65 14.47 0.10
N TYR A 109 -5.82 13.44 0.04
CA TYR A 109 -5.02 13.15 -1.16
C TYR A 109 -5.88 12.67 -2.33
N ALA A 110 -6.78 11.74 -2.09
CA ALA A 110 -7.63 11.16 -3.14
C ALA A 110 -8.60 12.16 -3.76
N GLY A 111 -9.17 13.03 -2.93
CA GLY A 111 -10.20 13.98 -3.40
C GLY A 111 -11.35 13.24 -4.05
N SER A 112 -11.70 13.62 -5.28
CA SER A 112 -12.77 13.01 -6.07
C SER A 112 -12.30 11.89 -7.00
N ARG A 113 -11.05 11.47 -6.89
CA ARG A 113 -10.47 10.44 -7.76
C ARG A 113 -10.87 9.04 -7.32
N PRO A 114 -11.02 8.10 -8.27
CA PRO A 114 -11.07 6.68 -7.93
C PRO A 114 -9.82 6.28 -7.13
N ALA A 115 -10.00 5.51 -6.08
CA ALA A 115 -8.92 5.16 -5.17
C ALA A 115 -9.01 3.70 -4.72
N ALA A 116 -7.87 3.04 -4.66
CA ALA A 116 -7.71 1.74 -4.03
C ALA A 116 -6.72 1.87 -2.87
N TRP A 117 -6.86 1.00 -1.88
CA TRP A 117 -6.00 1.00 -0.70
C TRP A 117 -5.71 -0.44 -0.28
N ILE A 118 -4.43 -0.79 -0.21
CA ILE A 118 -3.96 -2.10 0.24
C ILE A 118 -3.25 -1.96 1.59
N ASP A 119 -3.77 -2.68 2.59
CA ASP A 119 -3.34 -2.58 3.99
C ASP A 119 -3.73 -3.86 4.71
N ASP A 120 -2.98 -4.26 5.72
CA ASP A 120 -3.26 -5.48 6.50
C ASP A 120 -4.32 -5.28 7.59
N ASN A 121 -4.63 -4.06 7.92
CA ASN A 121 -5.38 -3.72 9.13
C ASN A 121 -6.62 -2.84 8.87
N LEU A 122 -7.25 -3.03 7.73
CA LEU A 122 -8.49 -2.32 7.36
C LEU A 122 -9.63 -2.71 8.30
N ASP A 123 -10.25 -1.71 8.91
CA ASP A 123 -11.35 -1.91 9.86
C ASP A 123 -12.71 -1.46 9.30
N GLU A 124 -13.74 -1.51 10.13
CA GLU A 124 -15.10 -1.10 9.74
C GLU A 124 -15.19 0.38 9.34
N ARG A 125 -14.39 1.25 9.95
CA ARG A 125 -14.36 2.68 9.59
C ARG A 125 -13.81 2.86 8.18
N CYS A 126 -12.78 2.10 7.83
CA CYS A 126 -12.22 2.10 6.47
C CYS A 126 -13.25 1.62 5.46
N GLN A 127 -13.97 0.54 5.77
CA GLN A 127 -15.02 -0.02 4.91
C GLN A 127 -16.18 0.96 4.72
N ARG A 128 -16.60 1.61 5.80
CA ARG A 128 -17.65 2.62 5.77
C ARG A 128 -17.24 3.82 4.92
N TRP A 129 -16.03 4.32 5.13
CA TRP A 129 -15.47 5.39 4.33
C TRP A 129 -15.49 5.06 2.83
N ALA A 130 -15.03 3.86 2.47
CA ALA A 130 -15.00 3.43 1.07
C ALA A 130 -16.41 3.35 0.47
N ALA A 131 -17.38 2.83 1.25
CA ALA A 131 -18.78 2.71 0.81
C ALA A 131 -19.48 4.06 0.64
N GLU A 132 -19.11 5.05 1.43
CA GLU A 132 -19.72 6.38 1.41
C GLU A 132 -19.13 7.32 0.34
N ARG A 133 -17.98 6.97 -0.24
CA ARG A 133 -17.36 7.79 -1.30
C ARG A 133 -18.20 7.71 -2.59
N GLU A 134 -18.35 8.85 -3.24
CA GLU A 134 -19.00 8.92 -4.56
C GLU A 134 -18.11 8.31 -5.65
N ALA A 135 -16.79 8.53 -5.56
CA ALA A 135 -15.85 7.94 -6.49
C ALA A 135 -15.66 6.44 -6.22
N PRO A 136 -15.41 5.61 -7.26
CA PRO A 136 -15.11 4.20 -7.07
C PRO A 136 -13.95 4.00 -6.09
N THR A 137 -14.13 3.10 -5.14
CA THR A 137 -13.15 2.85 -4.08
C THR A 137 -13.04 1.36 -3.81
N LEU A 138 -11.81 0.84 -3.77
CA LEU A 138 -11.53 -0.56 -3.50
C LEU A 138 -10.59 -0.69 -2.30
N LEU A 139 -10.98 -1.49 -1.32
CA LEU A 139 -10.11 -1.88 -0.22
C LEU A 139 -9.60 -3.31 -0.43
N VAL A 140 -8.30 -3.51 -0.31
CA VAL A 140 -7.66 -4.83 -0.43
C VAL A 140 -6.92 -5.11 0.87
N ARG A 141 -7.40 -6.11 1.61
CA ARG A 141 -6.79 -6.53 2.86
C ARG A 141 -5.77 -7.63 2.64
N THR A 142 -4.59 -7.48 3.24
CA THR A 142 -3.56 -8.51 3.24
C THR A 142 -3.49 -9.24 4.58
N GLU A 143 -2.89 -10.42 4.57
CA GLU A 143 -2.47 -11.13 5.78
C GLU A 143 -1.01 -10.75 6.09
N PRO A 144 -0.69 -10.32 7.33
CA PRO A 144 0.66 -9.83 7.64
C PRO A 144 1.79 -10.81 7.36
N ALA A 145 1.52 -12.11 7.46
CA ALA A 145 2.53 -13.15 7.25
C ALA A 145 2.83 -13.42 5.76
N THR A 146 1.94 -13.03 4.86
CA THR A 146 2.07 -13.28 3.41
C THR A 146 2.14 -12.00 2.58
N GLY A 147 1.54 -10.92 3.05
CA GLY A 147 1.56 -9.62 2.39
C GLY A 147 0.83 -9.58 1.06
N MET A 148 1.28 -8.67 0.20
CA MET A 148 0.72 -8.53 -1.15
C MET A 148 1.04 -9.76 -1.98
N SER A 149 0.00 -10.38 -2.54
CA SER A 149 0.10 -11.57 -3.41
C SER A 149 -0.23 -11.23 -4.85
N ASP A 150 0.02 -12.19 -5.75
CA ASP A 150 -0.39 -12.06 -7.15
C ASP A 150 -1.91 -11.93 -7.31
N GLU A 151 -2.67 -12.59 -6.44
CA GLU A 151 -4.14 -12.46 -6.43
C GLU A 151 -4.59 -11.04 -6.12
N HIS A 152 -3.93 -10.37 -5.17
CA HIS A 152 -4.20 -8.96 -4.87
C HIS A 152 -3.89 -8.08 -6.07
N VAL A 153 -2.78 -8.32 -6.75
CA VAL A 153 -2.39 -7.57 -7.96
C VAL A 153 -3.44 -7.76 -9.06
N GLU A 154 -3.87 -8.98 -9.30
CA GLU A 154 -4.92 -9.26 -10.30
C GLU A 154 -6.23 -8.54 -9.98
N GLN A 155 -6.64 -8.55 -8.71
CA GLN A 155 -7.83 -7.85 -8.25
C GLN A 155 -7.73 -6.35 -8.50
N LEU A 156 -6.60 -5.75 -8.17
CA LEU A 156 -6.33 -4.32 -8.36
C LEU A 156 -6.32 -3.96 -9.85
N LEU A 157 -5.64 -4.73 -10.68
CA LEU A 157 -5.57 -4.48 -12.12
C LEU A 157 -6.93 -4.61 -12.80
N ARG A 158 -7.73 -5.60 -12.40
CA ARG A 158 -9.10 -5.77 -12.90
C ARG A 158 -9.95 -4.56 -12.54
N TRP A 159 -9.89 -4.14 -11.28
CA TRP A 159 -10.64 -2.97 -10.82
C TRP A 159 -10.23 -1.70 -11.56
N ALA A 160 -8.93 -1.50 -11.80
CA ALA A 160 -8.45 -0.35 -12.54
C ALA A 160 -8.99 -0.31 -13.97
N ARG A 161 -9.07 -1.47 -14.64
CA ARG A 161 -9.65 -1.55 -15.99
C ARG A 161 -11.15 -1.25 -15.99
N GLU A 162 -11.89 -1.72 -15.00
CA GLU A 162 -13.34 -1.50 -14.88
C GLU A 162 -13.68 -0.05 -14.51
N THR A 163 -12.76 0.65 -13.89
CA THR A 163 -12.95 2.01 -13.36
C THR A 163 -12.49 3.10 -14.33
N GLY A 164 -11.57 2.76 -15.20
CA GLY A 164 -11.03 3.64 -16.24
C GLY A 164 -11.86 3.57 -17.53
#